data_7823a2590695278ea16e7707bf2d9951
#
_entry.id   7823a2590695278ea16e7707bf2d9951
#
_cell.length_a   1.000
_cell.length_b   1.000
_cell.length_c   1.000
_cell.angle_alpha   90.00
_cell.angle_beta   90.00
_cell.angle_gamma   90.00
#
_symmetry.space_group_name_H-M   'P 1'
#
loop_
_entity.id
_entity.type
_entity.pdbx_description
1 polymer ?
#
loop_
_entity_poly.entity_id
_entity_poly.type
_entity_poly.pdbx_seq_one_letter_code
_entity_poly.pdbx_strand_id
1 'polypeptide(L)'
;MTTTFASDNTDLLKIGWFTTGRGEGSYGLLESTLNAIDSGELRGKITFVFVNRVKGQTDPTDRFLTLVRSHGIPLITLSSRDFRQSHNNEPWTNLREVFDKAVIELLGPYNADIAIHAGYMLIAPLLCSEYLTLNLHPALPGGTIGMWQQAIWDVIDKQLDRTGATIHVSTIDVDEGPVIATTGFSVRGKEFDSLWKEIDGFDLKTIRQKQGEKLGLFKAIRKAGLLRERPLLVETLKAVVQGRVDPTGSEDIIDLTRAVEKSVMD
;
A
#
# COMPACT_ATOMS: atom_id res chain seq x y z
N MET A 1 -13.89 21.95 8.34
CA MET A 1 -15.19 21.58 7.74
C MET A 1 -15.34 20.07 7.91
N THR A 2 -16.28 19.64 8.72
CA THR A 2 -16.51 18.21 8.99
C THR A 2 -17.22 17.64 7.78
N THR A 3 -16.52 16.91 6.94
CA THR A 3 -17.12 16.20 5.80
C THR A 3 -17.86 14.99 6.38
N THR A 4 -19.16 15.12 6.54
CA THR A 4 -20.03 14.02 6.98
C THR A 4 -20.15 13.04 5.80
N PHE A 5 -19.50 11.89 5.85
CA PHE A 5 -19.62 10.81 4.87
C PHE A 5 -20.99 10.07 4.93
N ALA A 6 -21.91 10.58 5.72
CA ALA A 6 -23.28 10.06 5.85
C ALA A 6 -24.24 10.98 5.11
N SER A 7 -24.42 10.79 3.81
CA SER A 7 -25.64 11.24 3.11
C SER A 7 -25.84 10.48 1.81
N ASP A 8 -27.04 10.00 1.64
CA ASP A 8 -27.62 9.37 0.45
C ASP A 8 -26.79 8.29 -0.25
N ASN A 9 -27.17 7.07 -0.01
CA ASN A 9 -26.69 5.76 -0.43
C ASN A 9 -26.58 5.53 -1.97
N THR A 10 -26.30 6.54 -2.78
CA THR A 10 -26.24 6.45 -4.24
C THR A 10 -24.88 6.77 -4.86
N ASP A 11 -24.02 7.53 -4.20
CA ASP A 11 -22.74 7.93 -4.79
C ASP A 11 -21.65 6.87 -4.55
N LEU A 12 -20.93 6.55 -5.63
CA LEU A 12 -19.75 5.67 -5.59
C LEU A 12 -18.57 6.39 -4.94
N LEU A 13 -17.86 5.71 -4.03
CA LEU A 13 -16.61 6.23 -3.48
C LEU A 13 -15.60 6.48 -4.61
N LYS A 14 -15.15 7.72 -4.76
CA LYS A 14 -14.15 8.12 -5.75
C LYS A 14 -12.75 7.90 -5.19
N ILE A 15 -11.99 7.02 -5.83
CA ILE A 15 -10.68 6.59 -5.38
C ILE A 15 -9.61 7.11 -6.35
N GLY A 16 -8.68 7.94 -5.85
CA GLY A 16 -7.42 8.23 -6.51
C GLY A 16 -6.37 7.15 -6.20
N TRP A 17 -5.45 6.90 -7.12
CA TRP A 17 -4.46 5.85 -6.93
C TRP A 17 -3.06 6.34 -7.28
N PHE A 18 -2.14 6.26 -6.32
CA PHE A 18 -0.73 6.62 -6.49
C PHE A 18 0.15 5.38 -6.34
N THR A 19 1.05 5.15 -7.28
CA THR A 19 1.94 4.00 -7.23
C THR A 19 3.23 4.22 -8.01
N THR A 20 4.25 3.43 -7.67
CA THR A 20 5.44 3.27 -8.52
C THR A 20 5.25 2.18 -9.59
N GLY A 21 4.28 1.28 -9.42
CA GLY A 21 3.91 0.26 -10.40
C GLY A 21 5.05 -0.71 -10.75
N ARG A 22 5.93 -1.06 -9.78
CA ARG A 22 7.15 -1.81 -10.10
C ARG A 22 7.17 -3.28 -9.66
N GLY A 23 6.11 -3.78 -9.05
CA GLY A 23 6.13 -5.14 -8.50
C GLY A 23 4.76 -5.76 -8.28
N GLU A 24 4.76 -7.04 -7.91
CA GLU A 24 3.56 -7.84 -7.67
C GLU A 24 2.67 -7.27 -6.54
N GLY A 25 3.26 -6.60 -5.54
CA GLY A 25 2.48 -5.96 -4.48
C GLY A 25 1.57 -4.87 -5.02
N SER A 26 2.12 -3.88 -5.73
CA SER A 26 1.33 -2.78 -6.29
C SER A 26 0.34 -3.26 -7.36
N TYR A 27 0.74 -4.22 -8.19
CA TYR A 27 -0.14 -4.83 -9.21
C TYR A 27 -1.34 -5.51 -8.55
N GLY A 28 -1.09 -6.41 -7.59
CA GLY A 28 -2.15 -7.17 -6.94
C GLY A 28 -3.08 -6.32 -6.07
N LEU A 29 -2.60 -5.21 -5.48
CA LEU A 29 -3.47 -4.26 -4.78
C LEU A 29 -4.48 -3.61 -5.72
N LEU A 30 -4.04 -3.13 -6.88
CA LEU A 30 -4.94 -2.54 -7.87
C LEU A 30 -5.89 -3.59 -8.44
N GLU A 31 -5.37 -4.75 -8.86
CA GLU A 31 -6.16 -5.84 -9.43
C GLU A 31 -7.25 -6.31 -8.47
N SER A 32 -6.94 -6.55 -7.19
CA SER A 32 -7.96 -6.98 -6.20
C SER A 32 -9.00 -5.90 -5.93
N THR A 33 -8.61 -4.63 -5.92
CA THR A 33 -9.55 -3.52 -5.78
C THR A 33 -10.49 -3.41 -6.98
N LEU A 34 -9.95 -3.55 -8.21
CA LEU A 34 -10.76 -3.56 -9.43
C LEU A 34 -11.74 -4.74 -9.45
N ASN A 35 -11.27 -5.94 -9.11
CA ASN A 35 -12.14 -7.13 -9.02
C ASN A 35 -13.29 -6.93 -8.02
N ALA A 36 -13.03 -6.32 -6.87
CA ALA A 36 -14.06 -6.02 -5.87
C ALA A 36 -15.07 -4.96 -6.37
N ILE A 37 -14.62 -4.00 -7.17
CA ILE A 37 -15.50 -3.01 -7.83
C ILE A 37 -16.34 -3.71 -8.91
N ASP A 38 -15.72 -4.49 -9.78
CA ASP A 38 -16.40 -5.15 -10.92
C ASP A 38 -17.41 -6.20 -10.44
N SER A 39 -17.13 -6.90 -9.33
CA SER A 39 -18.09 -7.84 -8.70
C SER A 39 -19.21 -7.14 -7.92
N GLY A 40 -19.13 -5.83 -7.69
CA GLY A 40 -20.08 -5.07 -6.87
C GLY A 40 -19.88 -5.20 -5.37
N GLU A 41 -18.83 -5.88 -4.92
CA GLU A 41 -18.48 -5.97 -3.49
C GLU A 41 -18.05 -4.64 -2.91
N LEU A 42 -17.33 -3.83 -3.70
CA LEU A 42 -16.91 -2.48 -3.35
C LEU A 42 -17.69 -1.45 -4.19
N ARG A 43 -18.53 -0.66 -3.53
CA ARG A 43 -19.25 0.45 -4.16
C ARG A 43 -18.32 1.65 -4.34
N GLY A 44 -17.45 1.59 -5.34
CA GLY A 44 -16.46 2.62 -5.61
C GLY A 44 -16.10 2.69 -7.09
N LYS A 45 -15.31 3.67 -7.44
CA LYS A 45 -14.67 3.79 -8.75
C LYS A 45 -13.29 4.40 -8.63
N ILE A 46 -12.34 3.89 -9.39
CA ILE A 46 -11.03 4.53 -9.51
C ILE A 46 -11.15 5.67 -10.52
N THR A 47 -10.95 6.90 -10.07
CA THR A 47 -11.11 8.10 -10.89
C THR A 47 -9.87 8.47 -11.66
N PHE A 48 -8.70 8.12 -11.15
CA PHE A 48 -7.41 8.22 -11.82
C PHE A 48 -6.38 7.26 -11.20
N VAL A 49 -5.38 6.92 -11.99
CA VAL A 49 -4.16 6.25 -11.51
C VAL A 49 -2.96 7.11 -11.91
N PHE A 50 -2.19 7.53 -10.92
CA PHE A 50 -0.90 8.19 -11.12
C PHE A 50 0.24 7.20 -10.92
N VAL A 51 1.19 7.17 -11.87
CA VAL A 51 2.40 6.34 -11.79
C VAL A 51 3.63 7.22 -11.97
N ASN A 52 4.56 7.20 -11.01
CA ASN A 52 5.81 7.96 -11.10
C ASN A 52 6.88 7.29 -12.00
N ARG A 53 6.42 6.49 -12.97
CA ARG A 53 7.19 5.85 -14.03
C ARG A 53 6.47 5.91 -15.35
N VAL A 54 7.19 5.74 -16.44
CA VAL A 54 6.64 5.70 -17.79
C VAL A 54 6.89 4.37 -18.49
N LYS A 55 6.17 4.11 -19.56
CA LYS A 55 6.32 2.91 -20.39
C LYS A 55 7.78 2.73 -20.86
N GLY A 56 8.24 1.49 -20.83
CA GLY A 56 9.59 1.11 -21.26
C GLY A 56 10.65 1.23 -20.16
N GLN A 57 10.32 1.68 -18.95
CA GLN A 57 11.30 1.73 -17.86
C GLN A 57 11.57 0.37 -17.24
N THR A 58 10.54 -0.46 -17.05
CA THR A 58 10.67 -1.86 -16.60
C THR A 58 9.44 -2.67 -17.04
N ASP A 59 9.60 -3.98 -17.29
CA ASP A 59 8.49 -4.86 -17.65
C ASP A 59 7.34 -4.88 -16.62
N PRO A 60 7.61 -4.94 -15.28
CA PRO A 60 6.53 -4.87 -14.30
C PRO A 60 5.72 -3.57 -14.37
N THR A 61 6.38 -2.44 -14.64
CA THR A 61 5.69 -1.16 -14.85
C THR A 61 4.81 -1.23 -16.08
N ASP A 62 5.30 -1.77 -17.18
CA ASP A 62 4.53 -1.86 -18.44
C ASP A 62 3.29 -2.76 -18.28
N ARG A 63 3.41 -3.87 -17.55
CA ARG A 63 2.27 -4.71 -17.17
C ARG A 63 1.24 -3.93 -16.34
N PHE A 64 1.70 -3.16 -15.35
CA PHE A 64 0.82 -2.33 -14.52
C PHE A 64 0.08 -1.28 -15.35
N LEU A 65 0.79 -0.55 -16.22
CA LEU A 65 0.18 0.45 -17.12
C LEU A 65 -0.85 -0.19 -18.08
N THR A 66 -0.60 -1.43 -18.50
CA THR A 66 -1.52 -2.19 -19.35
C THR A 66 -2.81 -2.54 -18.60
N LEU A 67 -2.70 -2.99 -17.32
CA LEU A 67 -3.86 -3.24 -16.46
C LEU A 67 -4.74 -2.00 -16.33
N VAL A 68 -4.15 -0.84 -16.02
CA VAL A 68 -4.92 0.41 -15.89
C VAL A 68 -5.65 0.76 -17.18
N ARG A 69 -4.98 0.65 -18.33
CA ARG A 69 -5.58 0.96 -19.63
C ARG A 69 -6.70 0.00 -20.02
N SER A 70 -6.56 -1.30 -19.70
CA SER A 70 -7.59 -2.29 -20.04
C SER A 70 -8.92 -2.05 -19.32
N HIS A 71 -8.90 -1.34 -18.18
CA HIS A 71 -10.10 -0.93 -17.45
C HIS A 71 -10.60 0.49 -17.83
N GLY A 72 -10.00 1.14 -18.83
CA GLY A 72 -10.42 2.48 -19.27
C GLY A 72 -10.21 3.59 -18.23
N ILE A 73 -9.35 3.35 -17.23
CA ILE A 73 -9.09 4.32 -16.14
C ILE A 73 -8.14 5.41 -16.63
N PRO A 74 -8.40 6.70 -16.34
CA PRO A 74 -7.45 7.77 -16.59
C PRO A 74 -6.08 7.46 -15.98
N LEU A 75 -5.06 7.38 -16.83
CA LEU A 75 -3.70 7.04 -16.47
C LEU A 75 -2.79 8.26 -16.68
N ILE A 76 -2.29 8.78 -15.58
CA ILE A 76 -1.38 9.90 -15.54
C ILE A 76 0.01 9.39 -15.17
N THR A 77 1.03 9.80 -15.92
CA THR A 77 2.41 9.39 -15.66
C THR A 77 3.35 10.57 -15.66
N LEU A 78 4.26 10.63 -14.68
CA LEU A 78 5.38 11.55 -14.63
C LEU A 78 6.61 10.80 -14.10
N SER A 79 7.59 10.55 -14.94
CA SER A 79 8.80 9.81 -14.53
C SER A 79 9.60 10.60 -13.50
N SER A 80 9.64 10.12 -12.27
CA SER A 80 10.45 10.73 -11.21
C SER A 80 11.94 10.71 -11.53
N ARG A 81 12.41 9.70 -12.26
CA ARG A 81 13.80 9.64 -12.73
C ARG A 81 14.09 10.75 -13.74
N ASP A 82 13.26 10.88 -14.78
CA ASP A 82 13.49 11.83 -15.86
C ASP A 82 13.25 13.26 -15.37
N PHE A 83 12.28 13.46 -14.46
CA PHE A 83 12.08 14.71 -13.75
C PHE A 83 13.33 15.15 -12.98
N ARG A 84 13.95 14.24 -12.22
CA ARG A 84 15.20 14.55 -11.51
C ARG A 84 16.33 14.86 -12.48
N GLN A 85 16.45 14.15 -13.59
CA GLN A 85 17.46 14.43 -14.62
C GLN A 85 17.27 15.82 -15.24
N SER A 86 16.04 16.25 -15.53
CA SER A 86 15.76 17.59 -16.04
C SER A 86 16.06 18.72 -15.04
N HIS A 87 16.17 18.37 -13.75
CA HIS A 87 16.57 19.28 -12.67
C HIS A 87 18.01 19.04 -12.22
N ASN A 88 18.93 18.77 -13.14
CA ASN A 88 20.37 18.60 -12.90
C ASN A 88 20.72 17.53 -11.86
N ASN A 89 19.86 16.51 -11.69
CA ASN A 89 20.01 15.46 -10.70
C ASN A 89 20.08 15.94 -9.25
N GLU A 90 19.43 17.05 -8.92
CA GLU A 90 19.35 17.53 -7.55
C GLU A 90 18.88 16.44 -6.58
N PRO A 91 19.28 16.53 -5.29
CA PRO A 91 18.76 15.64 -4.25
C PRO A 91 17.24 15.69 -4.16
N TRP A 92 16.60 14.54 -3.92
CA TRP A 92 15.14 14.48 -3.75
C TRP A 92 14.64 15.35 -2.59
N THR A 93 15.45 15.62 -1.59
CA THR A 93 15.10 16.57 -0.52
C THR A 93 14.74 17.96 -1.03
N ASN A 94 15.30 18.38 -2.17
CA ASN A 94 15.00 19.67 -2.79
C ASN A 94 13.86 19.57 -3.83
N LEU A 95 13.63 18.39 -4.38
CA LEU A 95 12.72 18.17 -5.50
C LEU A 95 11.34 17.66 -5.10
N ARG A 96 11.14 17.18 -3.86
CA ARG A 96 9.88 16.55 -3.41
C ARG A 96 8.67 17.43 -3.67
N GLU A 97 8.69 18.65 -3.13
CA GLU A 97 7.56 19.58 -3.31
C GLU A 97 7.41 20.06 -4.76
N VAL A 98 8.52 20.21 -5.49
CA VAL A 98 8.48 20.62 -6.90
C VAL A 98 7.83 19.52 -7.74
N PHE A 99 8.19 18.27 -7.47
CA PHE A 99 7.58 17.11 -8.11
C PHE A 99 6.09 16.98 -7.76
N ASP A 100 5.74 17.10 -6.49
CA ASP A 100 4.34 17.04 -6.03
C ASP A 100 3.48 18.13 -6.69
N LYS A 101 3.98 19.37 -6.78
CA LYS A 101 3.28 20.46 -7.49
C LYS A 101 3.00 20.10 -8.95
N ALA A 102 4.00 19.56 -9.65
CA ALA A 102 3.81 19.11 -11.03
C ALA A 102 2.80 17.96 -11.14
N VAL A 103 2.77 17.04 -10.17
CA VAL A 103 1.77 15.95 -10.12
C VAL A 103 0.38 16.51 -9.85
N ILE A 104 0.21 17.41 -8.88
CA ILE A 104 -1.07 18.07 -8.54
C ILE A 104 -1.62 18.80 -9.77
N GLU A 105 -0.78 19.53 -10.48
CA GLU A 105 -1.17 20.24 -11.71
C GLU A 105 -1.70 19.27 -12.79
N LEU A 106 -1.01 18.15 -13.00
CA LEU A 106 -1.45 17.10 -13.96
C LEU A 106 -2.76 16.44 -13.53
N LEU A 107 -3.02 16.35 -12.22
CA LEU A 107 -4.21 15.75 -11.65
C LEU A 107 -5.39 16.72 -11.52
N GLY A 108 -5.20 18.01 -11.76
CA GLY A 108 -6.23 19.06 -11.60
C GLY A 108 -7.60 18.75 -12.22
N PRO A 109 -7.73 18.02 -13.36
CA PRO A 109 -9.02 17.60 -13.92
C PRO A 109 -9.73 16.47 -13.14
N TYR A 110 -9.07 15.83 -12.19
CA TYR A 110 -9.56 14.61 -11.53
C TYR A 110 -9.85 14.84 -10.06
N ASN A 111 -10.96 14.29 -9.57
CA ASN A 111 -11.37 14.36 -8.17
C ASN A 111 -11.36 12.97 -7.53
N ALA A 112 -10.97 12.90 -6.25
CA ALA A 112 -11.08 11.72 -5.42
C ALA A 112 -11.61 12.10 -4.03
N ASP A 113 -12.43 11.22 -3.42
CA ASP A 113 -12.85 11.37 -2.03
C ASP A 113 -11.74 10.90 -1.10
N ILE A 114 -11.03 9.84 -1.52
CA ILE A 114 -9.82 9.33 -0.88
C ILE A 114 -8.80 8.93 -1.96
N ALA A 115 -7.53 8.94 -1.60
CA ALA A 115 -6.46 8.42 -2.45
C ALA A 115 -5.73 7.26 -1.77
N ILE A 116 -5.14 6.36 -2.56
CA ILE A 116 -4.38 5.21 -2.05
C ILE A 116 -2.92 5.32 -2.49
N HIS A 117 -1.99 5.28 -1.54
CA HIS A 117 -0.58 5.05 -1.80
C HIS A 117 -0.31 3.53 -1.86
N ALA A 118 -0.43 2.93 -3.04
CA ALA A 118 -0.22 1.50 -3.26
C ALA A 118 1.21 1.21 -3.75
N GLY A 119 2.16 1.20 -2.85
CA GLY A 119 3.58 1.07 -3.19
C GLY A 119 4.11 2.32 -3.92
N TYR A 120 3.64 3.49 -3.55
CA TYR A 120 4.21 4.76 -3.97
C TYR A 120 5.46 5.03 -3.15
N MET A 121 6.62 4.97 -3.79
CA MET A 121 7.93 4.94 -3.11
C MET A 121 8.58 6.33 -2.97
N LEU A 122 7.80 7.39 -3.07
CA LEU A 122 8.24 8.76 -2.86
C LEU A 122 7.57 9.34 -1.62
N ILE A 123 8.31 10.14 -0.87
CA ILE A 123 7.72 11.01 0.15
C ILE A 123 7.03 12.15 -0.58
N ALA A 124 5.76 12.36 -0.30
CA ALA A 124 4.87 13.23 -1.05
C ALA A 124 4.14 14.22 -0.14
N PRO A 125 4.86 15.21 0.45
CA PRO A 125 4.33 16.08 1.49
C PRO A 125 3.11 16.90 1.00
N LEU A 126 3.13 17.39 -0.22
CA LEU A 126 2.04 18.20 -0.75
C LEU A 126 0.87 17.33 -1.21
N LEU A 127 1.13 16.14 -1.78
CA LEU A 127 0.06 15.21 -2.16
C LEU A 127 -0.74 14.74 -0.94
N CYS A 128 -0.06 14.46 0.20
CA CYS A 128 -0.73 14.11 1.45
C CYS A 128 -1.56 15.27 2.05
N SER A 129 -1.22 16.52 1.73
CA SER A 129 -2.00 17.69 2.14
C SER A 129 -3.17 17.97 1.21
N GLU A 130 -3.03 17.68 -0.08
CA GLU A 130 -4.05 17.91 -1.10
C GLU A 130 -5.13 16.82 -1.10
N TYR A 131 -4.74 15.56 -0.88
CA TYR A 131 -5.63 14.40 -0.88
C TYR A 131 -5.65 13.74 0.48
N LEU A 132 -6.84 13.35 0.96
CA LEU A 132 -6.95 12.37 2.04
C LEU A 132 -6.41 11.03 1.55
N THR A 133 -5.17 10.72 1.92
CA THR A 133 -4.43 9.60 1.35
C THR A 133 -4.22 8.50 2.39
N LEU A 134 -4.54 7.28 2.01
CA LEU A 134 -4.33 6.08 2.80
C LEU A 134 -3.13 5.30 2.26
N ASN A 135 -2.27 4.82 3.17
CA ASN A 135 -1.14 3.97 2.83
C ASN A 135 -1.30 2.59 3.47
N LEU A 136 -0.90 1.56 2.73
CA LEU A 136 -0.77 0.22 3.26
C LEU A 136 0.68 -0.03 3.68
N HIS A 137 0.87 -0.37 4.95
CA HIS A 137 2.17 -0.70 5.51
C HIS A 137 2.18 -2.14 6.04
N PRO A 138 3.18 -2.98 5.68
CA PRO A 138 3.23 -4.41 6.03
C PRO A 138 3.79 -4.68 7.43
N ALA A 139 3.30 -3.98 8.42
CA ALA A 139 3.57 -4.18 9.84
C ALA A 139 2.34 -3.89 10.67
N LEU A 140 2.28 -4.45 11.90
CA LEU A 140 1.28 -4.09 12.90
C LEU A 140 1.58 -2.70 13.49
N PRO A 141 0.60 -2.02 14.09
CA PRO A 141 0.80 -0.73 14.76
C PRO A 141 1.95 -0.79 15.78
N GLY A 142 2.81 0.23 15.76
CA GLY A 142 4.02 0.26 16.60
C GLY A 142 5.16 -0.64 16.11
N GLY A 143 5.00 -1.25 14.93
CA GLY A 143 6.05 -2.01 14.25
C GLY A 143 7.06 -1.13 13.52
N THR A 144 7.80 -1.74 12.62
CA THR A 144 8.86 -1.10 11.85
C THR A 144 8.32 -0.05 10.90
N ILE A 145 8.91 1.12 10.88
CA ILE A 145 8.68 2.19 9.91
C ILE A 145 9.54 1.97 8.67
N GLY A 146 9.02 2.29 7.47
CA GLY A 146 9.78 2.31 6.23
C GLY A 146 9.62 1.07 5.35
N MET A 147 10.73 0.52 4.86
CA MET A 147 10.72 -0.52 3.82
C MET A 147 10.14 -1.85 4.30
N TRP A 148 9.28 -2.48 3.49
CA TRP A 148 8.66 -3.78 3.78
C TRP A 148 9.68 -4.89 4.09
N GLN A 149 10.86 -4.84 3.48
CA GLN A 149 11.94 -5.80 3.80
C GLN A 149 12.37 -5.70 5.25
N GLN A 150 12.48 -4.47 5.76
CA GLN A 150 12.88 -4.26 7.15
C GLN A 150 11.79 -4.79 8.10
N ALA A 151 10.52 -4.58 7.79
CA ALA A 151 9.41 -5.13 8.59
C ALA A 151 9.49 -6.65 8.73
N ILE A 152 9.81 -7.38 7.65
CA ILE A 152 9.99 -8.84 7.71
C ILE A 152 11.24 -9.21 8.51
N TRP A 153 12.36 -8.50 8.31
CA TRP A 153 13.58 -8.77 9.09
C TRP A 153 13.37 -8.51 10.57
N ASP A 154 12.61 -7.51 10.95
CA ASP A 154 12.29 -7.24 12.36
C ASP A 154 11.48 -8.38 12.99
N VAL A 155 10.57 -8.99 12.26
CA VAL A 155 9.85 -10.20 12.71
C VAL A 155 10.85 -11.33 12.98
N ILE A 156 11.83 -11.54 12.09
CA ILE A 156 12.83 -12.59 12.21
C ILE A 156 13.82 -12.27 13.32
N ASP A 157 14.37 -11.07 13.37
CA ASP A 157 15.38 -10.63 14.32
C ASP A 157 14.85 -10.62 15.77
N LYS A 158 13.59 -10.21 15.94
CA LYS A 158 12.89 -10.17 17.25
C LYS A 158 12.17 -11.48 17.58
N GLN A 159 12.23 -12.47 16.69
CA GLN A 159 11.56 -13.78 16.82
C GLN A 159 10.07 -13.67 17.17
N LEU A 160 9.38 -12.71 16.56
CA LEU A 160 7.97 -12.47 16.84
C LEU A 160 7.10 -13.66 16.42
N ASP A 161 6.00 -13.89 17.15
CA ASP A 161 5.03 -14.95 16.86
C ASP A 161 3.95 -14.50 15.85
N ARG A 162 3.81 -13.19 15.69
CA ARG A 162 2.79 -12.57 14.84
C ARG A 162 3.37 -11.38 14.08
N THR A 163 2.78 -11.16 12.91
CA THR A 163 2.96 -9.93 12.13
C THR A 163 1.62 -9.56 11.48
N GLY A 164 1.61 -8.57 10.61
CA GLY A 164 0.38 -8.16 9.94
C GLY A 164 0.61 -7.02 8.98
N ALA A 165 -0.48 -6.33 8.67
CA ALA A 165 -0.48 -5.12 7.88
C ALA A 165 -1.43 -4.08 8.47
N THR A 166 -1.18 -2.84 8.15
CA THR A 166 -1.89 -1.67 8.65
C THR A 166 -2.29 -0.77 7.48
N ILE A 167 -3.49 -0.22 7.53
CA ILE A 167 -3.86 0.94 6.72
C ILE A 167 -3.84 2.16 7.65
N HIS A 168 -3.12 3.18 7.26
CA HIS A 168 -3.02 4.44 8.00
C HIS A 168 -3.16 5.63 7.06
N VAL A 169 -3.51 6.79 7.61
CA VAL A 169 -3.50 8.05 6.85
C VAL A 169 -2.05 8.42 6.53
N SER A 170 -1.78 8.75 5.28
CA SER A 170 -0.46 9.27 4.91
C SER A 170 -0.33 10.73 5.38
N THR A 171 0.78 11.01 6.03
CA THR A 171 1.14 12.36 6.48
C THR A 171 2.51 12.74 5.92
N ILE A 172 2.99 13.92 6.26
CA ILE A 172 4.35 14.36 5.92
C ILE A 172 5.42 13.46 6.59
N ASP A 173 5.09 12.92 7.76
CA ASP A 173 5.93 11.97 8.49
C ASP A 173 5.63 10.56 8.02
N VAL A 174 6.66 9.88 7.53
CA VAL A 174 6.50 8.56 6.87
C VAL A 174 6.01 7.51 7.87
N ASP A 175 4.91 6.83 7.53
CA ASP A 175 4.27 5.76 8.29
C ASP A 175 3.87 6.13 9.75
N GLU A 176 3.78 7.43 10.07
CA GLU A 176 3.42 7.92 11.41
C GLU A 176 1.99 8.47 11.50
N GLY A 177 1.24 8.46 10.41
CA GLY A 177 -0.15 8.93 10.41
C GLY A 177 -1.10 8.00 11.18
N PRO A 178 -2.31 8.49 11.52
CA PRO A 178 -3.30 7.72 12.26
C PRO A 178 -3.62 6.39 11.57
N VAL A 179 -3.58 5.31 12.35
CA VAL A 179 -3.97 3.98 11.89
C VAL A 179 -5.49 3.90 11.87
N ILE A 180 -6.07 3.39 10.77
CA ILE A 180 -7.53 3.22 10.63
C ILE A 180 -7.95 1.75 10.59
N ALA A 181 -7.12 0.86 10.05
CA ALA A 181 -7.44 -0.57 9.97
C ALA A 181 -6.20 -1.44 10.08
N THR A 182 -6.38 -2.66 10.63
CA THR A 182 -5.30 -3.64 10.77
C THR A 182 -5.76 -5.04 10.41
N THR A 183 -4.79 -5.89 10.06
CA THR A 183 -4.92 -7.35 10.04
C THR A 183 -3.67 -7.98 10.60
N GLY A 184 -3.81 -9.06 11.40
CA GLY A 184 -2.68 -9.76 11.99
C GLY A 184 -2.76 -11.26 11.75
N PHE A 185 -1.60 -11.90 11.57
CA PHE A 185 -1.50 -13.36 11.40
C PHE A 185 -0.30 -13.93 12.13
N SER A 186 -0.38 -15.25 12.45
CA SER A 186 0.72 -15.96 13.08
C SER A 186 1.80 -16.30 12.07
N VAL A 187 3.06 -16.17 12.48
CA VAL A 187 4.23 -16.65 11.74
C VAL A 187 4.83 -17.89 12.42
N ARG A 188 3.99 -18.63 13.14
CA ARG A 188 4.27 -19.94 13.76
C ARG A 188 3.26 -20.96 13.25
N GLY A 189 3.54 -22.24 13.49
CA GLY A 189 2.71 -23.35 13.06
C GLY A 189 3.31 -24.09 11.88
N LYS A 190 2.55 -25.05 11.30
CA LYS A 190 3.05 -26.01 10.31
C LYS A 190 3.82 -25.42 9.14
N GLU A 191 3.38 -24.25 8.65
CA GLU A 191 4.02 -23.61 7.49
C GLU A 191 5.33 -22.91 7.83
N PHE A 192 5.53 -22.52 9.09
CA PHE A 192 6.66 -21.69 9.52
C PHE A 192 7.65 -22.44 10.41
N ASP A 193 7.20 -23.39 11.23
CA ASP A 193 8.03 -24.00 12.30
C ASP A 193 9.27 -24.71 11.75
N SER A 194 9.19 -25.33 10.56
CA SER A 194 10.37 -25.92 9.91
C SER A 194 11.37 -24.86 9.47
N LEU A 195 10.88 -23.74 8.94
CA LEU A 195 11.71 -22.64 8.47
C LEU A 195 12.36 -21.87 9.64
N TRP A 196 11.68 -21.77 10.77
CA TRP A 196 12.27 -21.23 11.99
C TRP A 196 13.40 -22.14 12.50
N LYS A 197 13.23 -23.48 12.46
CA LYS A 197 14.27 -24.43 12.87
C LYS A 197 15.50 -24.36 11.96
N GLU A 198 15.37 -24.02 10.68
CA GLU A 198 16.50 -23.87 9.75
C GLU A 198 17.46 -22.75 10.13
N ILE A 199 17.00 -21.76 10.91
CA ILE A 199 17.80 -20.63 11.35
C ILE A 199 18.12 -20.65 12.83
N ASP A 200 17.60 -21.63 13.58
CA ASP A 200 17.83 -21.77 15.00
C ASP A 200 19.31 -22.00 15.32
N GLY A 201 19.83 -21.26 16.28
CA GLY A 201 21.24 -21.32 16.69
C GLY A 201 22.23 -20.64 15.73
N PHE A 202 21.79 -20.07 14.62
CA PHE A 202 22.66 -19.33 13.71
C PHE A 202 22.66 -17.83 14.01
N ASP A 203 23.76 -17.15 13.69
CA ASP A 203 23.84 -15.69 13.72
C ASP A 203 22.99 -15.07 12.60
N LEU A 204 21.90 -14.39 12.99
CA LEU A 204 20.95 -13.79 12.05
C LEU A 204 21.55 -12.73 11.13
N LYS A 205 22.59 -11.99 11.61
CA LYS A 205 23.31 -11.03 10.75
C LYS A 205 24.03 -11.74 9.61
N THR A 206 24.67 -12.86 9.91
CA THR A 206 25.33 -13.69 8.89
C THR A 206 24.32 -14.28 7.90
N ILE A 207 23.18 -14.79 8.39
CA ILE A 207 22.09 -15.29 7.53
C ILE A 207 21.59 -14.17 6.60
N ARG A 208 21.28 -13.01 7.16
CA ARG A 208 20.81 -11.86 6.39
C ARG A 208 21.81 -11.42 5.30
N GLN A 209 23.11 -11.40 5.61
CA GLN A 209 24.15 -11.08 4.63
C GLN A 209 24.29 -12.11 3.53
N LYS A 210 24.20 -13.41 3.85
CA LYS A 210 24.39 -14.50 2.88
C LYS A 210 23.16 -14.79 2.05
N GLN A 211 21.98 -14.79 2.65
CA GLN A 211 20.74 -15.23 2.00
C GLN A 211 19.81 -14.05 1.63
N GLY A 212 19.77 -13.00 2.47
CA GLY A 212 18.89 -11.85 2.24
C GLY A 212 17.44 -12.30 2.02
N GLU A 213 16.80 -11.72 1.03
CA GLU A 213 15.41 -12.04 0.65
C GLU A 213 15.23 -13.46 0.10
N LYS A 214 16.32 -14.22 -0.13
CA LYS A 214 16.25 -15.62 -0.58
C LYS A 214 16.00 -16.60 0.56
N LEU A 215 16.15 -16.19 1.82
CA LEU A 215 15.86 -16.99 3.00
C LEU A 215 14.42 -17.56 2.92
N GLY A 216 14.25 -18.85 3.18
CA GLY A 216 12.96 -19.55 3.12
C GLY A 216 11.92 -18.90 4.02
N LEU A 217 12.29 -18.62 5.28
CA LEU A 217 11.40 -17.95 6.25
C LEU A 217 11.00 -16.55 5.80
N PHE A 218 11.94 -15.74 5.28
CA PHE A 218 11.66 -14.41 4.75
C PHE A 218 10.61 -14.45 3.63
N LYS A 219 10.79 -15.38 2.68
CA LYS A 219 9.84 -15.58 1.58
C LYS A 219 8.47 -16.03 2.05
N ALA A 220 8.42 -16.94 3.02
CA ALA A 220 7.16 -17.44 3.58
C ALA A 220 6.37 -16.33 4.27
N ILE A 221 7.04 -15.51 5.11
CA ILE A 221 6.43 -14.35 5.76
C ILE A 221 5.94 -13.34 4.71
N ARG A 222 6.77 -13.03 3.70
CA ARG A 222 6.37 -12.11 2.61
C ARG A 222 5.14 -12.62 1.85
N LYS A 223 5.12 -13.88 1.49
CA LYS A 223 3.99 -14.52 0.80
C LYS A 223 2.71 -14.43 1.63
N ALA A 224 2.79 -14.79 2.91
CA ALA A 224 1.65 -14.73 3.83
C ALA A 224 1.14 -13.29 4.02
N GLY A 225 2.05 -12.29 4.07
CA GLY A 225 1.72 -10.87 4.11
C GLY A 225 0.97 -10.43 2.87
N LEU A 226 1.51 -10.70 1.67
CA LEU A 226 0.88 -10.31 0.39
C LEU A 226 -0.54 -10.86 0.23
N LEU A 227 -0.79 -12.09 0.70
CA LEU A 227 -2.13 -12.70 0.67
C LEU A 227 -3.15 -11.90 1.52
N ARG A 228 -2.69 -11.18 2.55
CA ARG A 228 -3.53 -10.43 3.49
C ARG A 228 -3.57 -8.93 3.20
N GLU A 229 -2.52 -8.39 2.63
CA GLU A 229 -2.43 -6.96 2.26
C GLU A 229 -3.55 -6.58 1.26
N ARG A 230 -3.80 -7.44 0.26
CA ARG A 230 -4.81 -7.20 -0.78
C ARG A 230 -6.23 -7.15 -0.22
N PRO A 231 -6.73 -8.19 0.48
CA PRO A 231 -8.05 -8.13 1.08
C PRO A 231 -8.16 -7.08 2.20
N LEU A 232 -7.07 -6.78 2.94
CA LEU A 232 -7.11 -5.71 3.93
C LEU A 232 -7.49 -4.37 3.29
N LEU A 233 -6.87 -4.01 2.16
CA LEU A 233 -7.21 -2.77 1.46
C LEU A 233 -8.68 -2.78 1.01
N VAL A 234 -9.13 -3.85 0.39
CA VAL A 234 -10.52 -3.97 -0.08
C VAL A 234 -11.51 -3.88 1.08
N GLU A 235 -11.28 -4.62 2.17
CA GLU A 235 -12.16 -4.61 3.35
C GLU A 235 -12.15 -3.25 4.06
N THR A 236 -11.02 -2.54 4.07
CA THR A 236 -10.94 -1.17 4.59
C THR A 236 -11.80 -0.23 3.75
N LEU A 237 -11.68 -0.27 2.42
CA LEU A 237 -12.49 0.55 1.52
C LEU A 237 -13.99 0.25 1.65
N LYS A 238 -14.36 -1.03 1.79
CA LYS A 238 -15.74 -1.44 2.09
C LYS A 238 -16.22 -0.88 3.42
N ALA A 239 -15.38 -0.90 4.46
CA ALA A 239 -15.70 -0.35 5.77
C ALA A 239 -15.90 1.18 5.72
N VAL A 240 -15.10 1.89 4.92
CA VAL A 240 -15.27 3.34 4.66
C VAL A 240 -16.62 3.62 3.99
N VAL A 241 -16.93 2.90 2.91
CA VAL A 241 -18.23 3.04 2.19
C VAL A 241 -19.42 2.77 3.10
N GLN A 242 -19.28 1.84 4.06
CA GLN A 242 -20.31 1.45 5.02
C GLN A 242 -20.37 2.40 6.23
N GLY A 243 -19.52 3.41 6.34
CA GLY A 243 -19.42 4.30 7.49
C GLY A 243 -18.96 3.61 8.78
N ARG A 244 -18.29 2.46 8.69
CA ARG A 244 -17.72 1.72 9.83
C ARG A 244 -16.31 2.18 10.21
N VAL A 245 -15.68 2.94 9.33
CA VAL A 245 -14.34 3.50 9.51
C VAL A 245 -14.35 4.93 9.02
N ASP A 246 -13.84 5.83 9.85
CA ASP A 246 -13.50 7.19 9.45
C ASP A 246 -12.13 7.18 8.76
N PRO A 247 -12.07 7.47 7.44
CA PRO A 247 -10.80 7.47 6.72
C PRO A 247 -9.84 8.60 7.14
N THR A 248 -10.27 9.55 7.98
CA THR A 248 -9.41 10.60 8.54
C THR A 248 -8.59 10.11 9.74
N GLY A 249 -8.93 8.94 10.30
CA GLY A 249 -8.25 8.39 11.47
C GLY A 249 -8.62 9.08 12.78
N SER A 250 -9.79 9.72 12.86
CA SER A 250 -10.29 10.38 14.06
C SER A 250 -10.99 9.43 15.03
N GLU A 251 -11.26 8.21 14.63
CA GLU A 251 -11.95 7.18 15.39
C GLU A 251 -11.02 6.00 15.75
N ASP A 252 -11.59 5.01 16.42
CA ASP A 252 -10.88 3.79 16.83
C ASP A 252 -10.44 2.94 15.64
N ILE A 253 -9.30 2.26 15.80
CA ILE A 253 -8.76 1.34 14.81
C ILE A 253 -9.66 0.12 14.66
N ILE A 254 -10.08 -0.21 13.43
CA ILE A 254 -10.82 -1.44 13.17
C ILE A 254 -9.87 -2.63 12.93
N ASP A 255 -10.09 -3.73 13.64
CA ASP A 255 -9.43 -5.01 13.35
C ASP A 255 -10.24 -5.80 12.30
N LEU A 256 -9.68 -5.93 11.12
CA LEU A 256 -10.27 -6.64 9.97
C LEU A 256 -9.73 -8.07 9.81
N THR A 257 -8.97 -8.59 10.77
CA THR A 257 -8.33 -9.92 10.68
C THR A 257 -9.33 -11.01 10.26
N ARG A 258 -10.52 -11.04 10.88
CA ARG A 258 -11.53 -12.05 10.56
C ARG A 258 -12.04 -11.96 9.12
N ALA A 259 -12.28 -10.76 8.62
CA ALA A 259 -12.76 -10.54 7.25
C ALA A 259 -11.67 -10.90 6.22
N VAL A 260 -10.44 -10.46 6.51
CA VAL A 260 -9.26 -10.77 5.68
C VAL A 260 -9.00 -12.28 5.61
N GLU A 261 -8.99 -12.99 6.75
CA GLU A 261 -8.77 -14.44 6.77
C GLU A 261 -9.86 -15.21 6.02
N LYS A 262 -11.11 -14.74 6.07
CA LYS A 262 -12.17 -15.33 5.25
C LYS A 262 -11.87 -15.20 3.76
N SER A 263 -11.47 -14.01 3.29
CA SER A 263 -11.11 -13.77 1.88
C SER A 263 -9.85 -14.51 1.42
N VAL A 264 -8.98 -14.94 2.35
CA VAL A 264 -7.78 -15.74 2.03
C VAL A 264 -8.14 -17.23 1.85
N MET A 265 -9.25 -17.70 2.48
CA MET A 265 -9.70 -19.10 2.44
C MET A 265 -10.63 -19.39 1.27
N ASP A 266 -11.34 -18.38 0.75
CA ASP A 266 -12.20 -18.44 -0.44
C ASP A 266 -11.36 -18.41 -1.72
#